data_70bda994307348f970b1d3e570b2135d
#
_entry.id   70bda994307348f970b1d3e570b2135d
#
_cell.length_a   1.000
_cell.length_b   1.000
_cell.length_c   1.000
_cell.angle_alpha   90.00
_cell.angle_beta   90.00
_cell.angle_gamma   90.00
#
_symmetry.space_group_name_H-M   'P 1'
#
loop_
_entity.id
_entity.type
_entity.pdbx_description
1 polymer ?
#
loop_
_entity_poly.entity_id
_entity_poly.type
_entity_poly.pdbx_seq_one_letter_code
_entity_poly.pdbx_strand_id
1 'polypeptide(L)'
;MWQRVIFLSFFLATSPAFSQTNTYTKIDFENTCTIVEEHEIGITAICAGYTGYPVIFAEGDLRQMVRFGHITKLGDQWESFGQFNRAGDTIEWRLKDKKPYAAILRYFIENSNSDGEYKKEFEGQVLVVSTVGTHEKPTSCVVGYVDARANKNANNLSQE
;
A
#
# COMPACT_ATOMS: atom_id res chain seq x y z
N MET A 1 -57.29 -43.81 -5.45
CA MET A 1 -56.46 -42.97 -4.58
C MET A 1 -55.13 -42.73 -5.28
N TRP A 2 -54.92 -41.52 -5.83
CA TRP A 2 -53.66 -41.17 -6.51
C TRP A 2 -52.88 -40.24 -5.58
N GLN A 3 -51.76 -40.74 -5.09
CA GLN A 3 -50.82 -39.98 -4.25
C GLN A 3 -49.92 -39.13 -5.13
N ARG A 4 -50.05 -37.81 -5.04
CA ARG A 4 -49.15 -36.86 -5.73
C ARG A 4 -47.88 -36.69 -4.89
N VAL A 5 -46.76 -37.13 -5.43
CA VAL A 5 -45.45 -36.89 -4.89
C VAL A 5 -44.98 -35.50 -5.37
N ILE A 6 -44.86 -34.55 -4.43
CA ILE A 6 -44.30 -33.20 -4.70
C ILE A 6 -42.80 -33.30 -4.52
N PHE A 7 -42.05 -33.19 -5.62
CA PHE A 7 -40.60 -33.00 -5.56
C PHE A 7 -40.28 -31.55 -5.22
N LEU A 8 -39.80 -31.33 -4.01
CA LEU A 8 -39.25 -30.03 -3.59
C LEU A 8 -37.80 -29.93 -4.11
N SER A 9 -37.59 -29.20 -5.20
CA SER A 9 -36.25 -28.91 -5.73
C SER A 9 -35.61 -27.84 -4.87
N PHE A 10 -34.64 -28.21 -4.06
CA PHE A 10 -33.76 -27.27 -3.35
C PHE A 10 -32.77 -26.66 -4.34
N PHE A 11 -32.96 -25.41 -4.73
CA PHE A 11 -31.93 -24.60 -5.41
C PHE A 11 -30.87 -24.17 -4.39
N LEU A 12 -29.72 -24.80 -4.41
CA LEU A 12 -28.51 -24.34 -3.70
C LEU A 12 -27.99 -23.10 -4.44
N ALA A 13 -28.26 -21.94 -3.92
CA ALA A 13 -27.64 -20.69 -4.37
C ALA A 13 -26.15 -20.72 -3.98
N THR A 14 -25.27 -21.02 -4.93
CA THR A 14 -23.83 -20.86 -4.76
C THR A 14 -23.48 -19.38 -4.86
N SER A 15 -23.25 -18.73 -3.72
CA SER A 15 -22.67 -17.37 -3.71
C SER A 15 -21.27 -17.42 -4.33
N PRO A 16 -20.92 -16.51 -5.26
CA PRO A 16 -19.57 -16.44 -5.80
C PRO A 16 -18.60 -16.09 -4.65
N ALA A 17 -17.68 -16.99 -4.36
CA ALA A 17 -16.59 -16.72 -3.45
C ALA A 17 -15.65 -15.73 -4.13
N PHE A 18 -15.62 -14.46 -3.71
CA PHE A 18 -14.64 -13.47 -4.15
C PHE A 18 -13.25 -13.92 -3.67
N SER A 19 -12.35 -14.20 -4.61
CA SER A 19 -10.98 -14.56 -4.30
C SER A 19 -10.18 -13.30 -3.93
N GLN A 20 -9.78 -13.20 -2.67
CA GLN A 20 -8.76 -12.25 -2.26
C GLN A 20 -7.38 -12.89 -2.46
N THR A 21 -6.50 -12.19 -3.14
CA THR A 21 -5.11 -12.61 -3.40
C THR A 21 -4.16 -11.46 -3.17
N ASN A 22 -2.87 -11.76 -3.12
CA ASN A 22 -1.83 -10.74 -3.07
C ASN A 22 -0.80 -10.97 -4.17
N THR A 23 -0.08 -9.92 -4.51
CA THR A 23 1.07 -9.94 -5.40
C THR A 23 2.06 -8.84 -5.00
N TYR A 24 3.27 -8.91 -5.53
CA TYR A 24 4.35 -8.00 -5.15
C TYR A 24 4.93 -7.31 -6.38
N THR A 25 5.26 -6.03 -6.25
CA THR A 25 6.09 -5.29 -7.20
C THR A 25 7.20 -4.55 -6.46
N LYS A 26 8.20 -4.07 -7.20
CA LYS A 26 9.29 -3.27 -6.64
C LYS A 26 9.25 -1.84 -7.16
N ILE A 27 9.63 -0.91 -6.30
CA ILE A 27 10.01 0.45 -6.69
C ILE A 27 11.47 0.36 -7.16
N ASP A 28 11.68 0.54 -8.45
CA ASP A 28 13.01 0.49 -9.07
C ASP A 28 13.24 1.82 -9.81
N PHE A 29 13.97 2.72 -9.17
CA PHE A 29 14.21 4.06 -9.69
C PHE A 29 14.99 4.07 -11.00
N GLU A 30 15.84 3.08 -11.25
CA GLU A 30 16.66 3.03 -12.46
C GLU A 30 15.87 2.56 -13.67
N ASN A 31 14.94 1.61 -13.47
CA ASN A 31 14.32 0.89 -14.59
C ASN A 31 12.82 1.18 -14.73
N THR A 32 12.12 1.54 -13.65
CA THR A 32 10.65 1.62 -13.68
C THR A 32 10.07 2.97 -13.25
N CYS A 33 10.91 3.93 -12.86
CA CYS A 33 10.49 5.25 -12.41
C CYS A 33 10.90 6.35 -13.39
N THR A 34 10.05 7.38 -13.47
CA THR A 34 10.33 8.63 -14.19
C THR A 34 10.16 9.78 -13.20
N ILE A 35 11.21 10.60 -13.04
CA ILE A 35 11.11 11.83 -12.26
C ILE A 35 10.24 12.80 -13.04
N VAL A 36 9.17 13.28 -12.43
CA VAL A 36 8.21 14.22 -13.04
C VAL A 36 8.31 15.63 -12.47
N GLU A 37 8.91 15.76 -11.29
CA GLU A 37 9.14 17.02 -10.63
C GLU A 37 10.41 16.93 -9.78
N GLU A 38 11.24 17.98 -9.81
CA GLU A 38 12.47 18.07 -9.05
C GLU A 38 12.56 19.45 -8.39
N HIS A 39 12.89 19.46 -7.11
CA HIS A 39 13.01 20.66 -6.28
C HIS A 39 14.37 20.66 -5.59
N GLU A 40 14.72 21.79 -5.00
CA GLU A 40 15.99 21.96 -4.26
C GLU A 40 16.17 20.90 -3.15
N ILE A 41 15.08 20.46 -2.51
CA ILE A 41 15.12 19.56 -1.37
C ILE A 41 14.36 18.24 -1.60
N GLY A 42 13.95 17.94 -2.82
CA GLY A 42 13.18 16.73 -3.06
C GLY A 42 12.81 16.46 -4.51
N ILE A 43 12.18 15.32 -4.72
CA ILE A 43 11.71 14.84 -6.03
C ILE A 43 10.30 14.28 -5.94
N THR A 44 9.61 14.30 -7.09
CA THR A 44 8.42 13.46 -7.33
C THR A 44 8.68 12.58 -8.53
N ALA A 45 8.41 11.29 -8.39
CA ALA A 45 8.56 10.31 -9.45
C ALA A 45 7.30 9.46 -9.63
N ILE A 46 7.05 9.03 -10.85
CA ILE A 46 6.02 8.04 -11.17
C ILE A 46 6.71 6.75 -11.58
N CYS A 47 6.41 5.68 -10.85
CA CYS A 47 6.97 4.36 -11.06
C CYS A 47 5.92 3.39 -11.58
N ALA A 48 6.35 2.36 -12.30
CA ALA A 48 5.48 1.26 -12.67
C ALA A 48 5.09 0.46 -11.41
N GLY A 49 3.79 0.24 -11.25
CA GLY A 49 3.26 -0.60 -10.17
C GLY A 49 2.59 -1.86 -10.72
N TYR A 50 1.49 -2.28 -10.11
CA TYR A 50 0.76 -3.46 -10.55
C TYR A 50 -0.12 -3.14 -11.76
N THR A 51 0.10 -3.83 -12.88
CA THR A 51 -0.76 -3.88 -14.08
C THR A 51 -1.51 -2.55 -14.40
N GLY A 52 -0.75 -1.49 -14.72
CA GLY A 52 -1.30 -0.18 -15.07
C GLY A 52 -1.73 0.70 -13.89
N TYR A 53 -1.54 0.25 -12.65
CA TYR A 53 -1.68 1.09 -11.46
C TYR A 53 -0.32 1.69 -11.10
N PRO A 54 -0.10 3.00 -11.32
CA PRO A 54 1.19 3.62 -11.03
C PRO A 54 1.46 3.69 -9.53
N VAL A 55 2.72 3.89 -9.20
CA VAL A 55 3.18 4.26 -7.87
C VAL A 55 3.73 5.68 -7.94
N ILE A 56 3.21 6.58 -7.13
CA ILE A 56 3.71 7.92 -7.01
C ILE A 56 4.61 7.99 -5.78
N PHE A 57 5.88 8.24 -6.03
CA PHE A 57 6.88 8.45 -4.99
C PHE A 57 7.19 9.93 -4.88
N ALA A 58 7.26 10.44 -3.68
CA ALA A 58 7.75 11.79 -3.42
C ALA A 58 8.69 11.78 -2.22
N GLU A 59 9.73 12.59 -2.29
CA GLU A 59 10.66 12.83 -1.20
C GLU A 59 10.86 14.33 -1.03
N GLY A 60 10.90 14.77 0.21
CA GLY A 60 11.24 16.12 0.59
C GLY A 60 11.76 16.17 2.01
N ASP A 61 12.87 16.89 2.23
CA ASP A 61 13.48 17.05 3.54
C ASP A 61 13.73 15.71 4.28
N LEU A 62 14.30 14.72 3.55
CA LEU A 62 14.61 13.37 4.05
C LEU A 62 13.38 12.59 4.55
N ARG A 63 12.21 12.93 4.05
CA ARG A 63 10.95 12.22 4.30
C ARG A 63 10.35 11.75 3.00
N GLN A 64 9.96 10.51 2.96
CA GLN A 64 9.38 9.89 1.78
C GLN A 64 7.89 9.65 1.96
N MET A 65 7.16 9.80 0.86
CA MET A 65 5.74 9.49 0.75
C MET A 65 5.51 8.62 -0.50
N VAL A 66 4.68 7.62 -0.37
CA VAL A 66 4.30 6.76 -1.51
C VAL A 66 2.78 6.67 -1.59
N ARG A 67 2.24 6.84 -2.79
CA ARG A 67 0.82 6.68 -3.10
C ARG A 67 0.63 5.71 -4.24
N PHE A 68 -0.53 5.10 -4.31
CA PHE A 68 -0.78 3.97 -5.19
C PHE A 68 -2.00 4.20 -6.09
N GLY A 69 -1.83 3.86 -7.38
CA GLY A 69 -2.90 3.90 -8.36
C GLY A 69 -3.09 5.26 -9.02
N HIS A 70 -4.25 5.43 -9.64
CA HIS A 70 -4.60 6.66 -10.37
C HIS A 70 -4.92 7.78 -9.39
N ILE A 71 -4.15 8.88 -9.46
CA ILE A 71 -4.28 10.03 -8.57
C ILE A 71 -4.28 11.28 -9.44
N THR A 72 -5.27 12.15 -9.24
CA THR A 72 -5.42 13.38 -10.05
C THR A 72 -4.66 14.59 -9.49
N LYS A 73 -4.30 14.54 -8.20
CA LYS A 73 -3.57 15.65 -7.54
C LYS A 73 -2.38 15.09 -6.78
N LEU A 74 -1.18 15.40 -7.25
CA LEU A 74 0.07 14.95 -6.65
C LEU A 74 0.48 15.77 -5.41
N GLY A 75 0.07 17.03 -5.31
CA GLY A 75 0.71 18.00 -4.44
C GLY A 75 -0.01 18.41 -3.15
N ASP A 76 -1.30 18.20 -3.00
CA ASP A 76 -2.07 18.89 -1.95
C ASP A 76 -2.08 18.20 -0.57
N GLN A 77 -1.59 16.97 -0.47
CA GLN A 77 -1.61 16.21 0.79
C GLN A 77 -0.32 15.43 0.96
N TRP A 78 0.66 16.07 1.59
CA TRP A 78 1.84 15.37 2.07
C TRP A 78 1.48 14.50 3.26
N GLU A 79 1.63 13.19 3.12
CA GLU A 79 1.30 12.22 4.14
C GLU A 79 2.54 11.34 4.39
N SER A 80 3.35 11.75 5.37
CA SER A 80 4.56 11.07 5.78
C SER A 80 4.72 11.14 7.30
N PHE A 81 5.75 10.50 7.83
CA PHE A 81 6.09 10.57 9.25
C PHE A 81 6.77 11.89 9.60
N GLY A 82 6.65 12.32 10.86
CA GLY A 82 7.33 13.52 11.34
C GLY A 82 8.86 13.37 11.42
N GLN A 83 9.34 12.14 11.67
CA GLN A 83 10.76 11.79 11.66
C GLN A 83 11.27 11.59 10.24
N PHE A 84 12.58 11.68 10.04
CA PHE A 84 13.22 11.23 8.82
C PHE A 84 12.90 9.76 8.58
N ASN A 85 12.61 9.43 7.34
CA ASN A 85 12.15 8.10 7.00
C ASN A 85 12.47 7.75 5.55
N ARG A 86 12.47 6.47 5.28
CA ARG A 86 12.57 5.93 3.92
C ARG A 86 11.54 4.82 3.72
N ALA A 87 10.96 4.81 2.54
CA ALA A 87 10.13 3.71 2.08
C ALA A 87 11.00 2.50 1.72
N GLY A 88 10.48 1.31 1.91
CA GLY A 88 11.04 0.10 1.33
C GLY A 88 10.79 0.03 -0.17
N ASP A 89 11.42 -0.92 -0.83
CA ASP A 89 11.29 -1.12 -2.28
C ASP A 89 10.16 -2.07 -2.68
N THR A 90 9.67 -2.87 -1.77
CA THR A 90 8.73 -3.96 -2.06
C THR A 90 7.31 -3.61 -1.63
N ILE A 91 6.41 -3.53 -2.58
CA ILE A 91 4.99 -3.24 -2.38
C ILE A 91 4.21 -4.56 -2.42
N GLU A 92 3.41 -4.83 -1.41
CA GLU A 92 2.38 -5.86 -1.45
C GLU A 92 1.06 -5.26 -1.90
N TRP A 93 0.51 -5.75 -3.01
CA TRP A 93 -0.80 -5.37 -3.51
C TRP A 93 -1.84 -6.38 -3.05
N ARG A 94 -2.90 -5.89 -2.43
CA ARG A 94 -4.07 -6.69 -2.06
C ARG A 94 -5.09 -6.61 -3.18
N LEU A 95 -5.47 -7.77 -3.71
CA LEU A 95 -6.32 -7.87 -4.89
C LEU A 95 -7.69 -8.47 -4.54
N LYS A 96 -8.72 -7.89 -5.14
CA LYS A 96 -10.06 -8.47 -5.24
C LYS A 96 -10.42 -8.58 -6.71
N ASP A 97 -10.69 -9.78 -7.20
CA ASP A 97 -10.97 -10.03 -8.62
C ASP A 97 -9.91 -9.42 -9.56
N LYS A 98 -8.63 -9.62 -9.23
CA LYS A 98 -7.46 -9.08 -9.93
C LYS A 98 -7.34 -7.54 -9.93
N LYS A 99 -8.19 -6.82 -9.22
CA LYS A 99 -8.11 -5.36 -9.05
C LYS A 99 -7.50 -5.03 -7.69
N PRO A 100 -6.47 -4.18 -7.62
CA PRO A 100 -5.88 -3.78 -6.35
C PRO A 100 -6.83 -2.82 -5.62
N TYR A 101 -7.07 -3.10 -4.35
CA TYR A 101 -7.88 -2.25 -3.48
C TYR A 101 -7.06 -1.65 -2.33
N ALA A 102 -5.97 -2.32 -1.95
CA ALA A 102 -5.02 -1.82 -0.98
C ALA A 102 -3.58 -2.17 -1.37
N ALA A 103 -2.65 -1.37 -0.88
CA ALA A 103 -1.22 -1.59 -0.98
C ALA A 103 -0.58 -1.47 0.40
N ILE A 104 0.41 -2.34 0.68
CA ILE A 104 1.14 -2.36 1.93
C ILE A 104 2.61 -2.13 1.61
N LEU A 105 3.21 -1.13 2.27
CA LEU A 105 4.62 -0.77 2.09
C LEU A 105 5.28 -0.61 3.45
N ARG A 106 6.49 -1.14 3.60
CA ARG A 106 7.30 -0.96 4.80
C ARG A 106 8.01 0.38 4.76
N TYR A 107 7.96 1.09 5.87
CA TYR A 107 8.75 2.28 6.14
C TYR A 107 9.76 2.00 7.25
N PHE A 108 10.90 2.65 7.13
CA PHE A 108 11.97 2.66 8.13
C PHE A 108 12.06 4.08 8.68
N ILE A 109 11.88 4.20 9.99
CA ILE A 109 11.79 5.49 10.68
C ILE A 109 13.07 5.72 11.46
N GLU A 110 13.73 6.85 11.23
CA GLU A 110 14.91 7.20 11.99
C GLU A 110 14.53 7.66 13.40
N ASN A 111 14.97 6.92 14.40
CA ASN A 111 14.82 7.24 15.80
C ASN A 111 16.17 7.51 16.42
N SER A 112 16.22 8.50 17.30
CA SER A 112 17.41 8.83 18.11
C SER A 112 17.26 8.23 19.52
N ASN A 113 18.40 8.03 20.18
CA ASN A 113 18.43 7.75 21.62
C ASN A 113 18.10 9.02 22.44
N SER A 114 18.14 8.91 23.78
CA SER A 114 17.93 10.03 24.70
C SER A 114 18.92 11.19 24.51
N ASP A 115 20.08 10.93 23.92
CA ASP A 115 21.14 11.91 23.70
C ASP A 115 21.08 12.52 22.29
N GLY A 116 20.06 12.16 21.49
CA GLY A 116 19.85 12.65 20.15
C GLY A 116 20.67 11.95 19.06
N GLU A 117 21.38 10.87 19.39
CA GLU A 117 22.18 10.11 18.43
C GLU A 117 21.30 9.10 17.67
N TYR A 118 21.36 9.14 16.34
CA TYR A 118 20.77 8.08 15.50
C TYR A 118 21.65 6.84 15.52
N LYS A 119 21.04 5.69 15.73
CA LYS A 119 21.66 4.39 15.50
C LYS A 119 20.67 3.46 14.82
N LYS A 120 21.18 2.65 13.91
CA LYS A 120 20.35 1.68 13.16
C LYS A 120 19.55 0.72 14.06
N GLU A 121 20.05 0.43 15.24
CA GLU A 121 19.36 -0.40 16.24
C GLU A 121 18.07 0.25 16.79
N PHE A 122 17.94 1.59 16.68
CA PHE A 122 16.74 2.33 17.08
C PHE A 122 15.77 2.55 15.92
N GLU A 123 16.17 2.22 14.67
CA GLU A 123 15.33 2.37 13.50
C GLU A 123 13.98 1.68 13.72
N GLY A 124 12.90 2.45 13.65
CA GLY A 124 11.53 1.93 13.65
C GLY A 124 11.19 1.27 12.33
N GLN A 125 10.28 0.30 12.33
CA GLN A 125 9.76 -0.31 11.12
C GLN A 125 8.25 -0.36 11.18
N VAL A 126 7.59 0.26 10.21
CA VAL A 126 6.13 0.37 10.15
C VAL A 126 5.65 -0.15 8.80
N LEU A 127 4.66 -1.03 8.81
CA LEU A 127 3.89 -1.36 7.61
C LEU A 127 2.77 -0.34 7.49
N VAL A 128 2.75 0.35 6.36
CA VAL A 128 1.74 1.36 6.03
C VAL A 128 0.76 0.73 5.06
N VAL A 129 -0.51 0.73 5.41
CA VAL A 129 -1.61 0.22 4.58
C VAL A 129 -2.32 1.41 3.95
N SER A 130 -2.39 1.43 2.63
CA SER A 130 -3.01 2.50 1.86
C SER A 130 -4.06 1.97 0.92
N THR A 131 -5.09 2.77 0.64
CA THR A 131 -6.02 2.51 -0.46
C THR A 131 -5.33 2.72 -1.81
N VAL A 132 -5.85 2.09 -2.86
CA VAL A 132 -5.35 2.27 -4.23
C VAL A 132 -6.34 3.11 -5.02
N GLY A 133 -5.86 4.21 -5.62
CA GLY A 133 -6.67 5.09 -6.46
C GLY A 133 -7.11 4.39 -7.76
N THR A 134 -8.37 4.60 -8.15
CA THR A 134 -8.94 4.12 -9.42
C THR A 134 -9.32 5.30 -10.30
N HIS A 135 -9.68 5.05 -11.55
CA HIS A 135 -10.17 6.13 -12.44
C HIS A 135 -11.46 6.77 -11.93
N GLU A 136 -12.35 5.98 -11.30
CA GLU A 136 -13.60 6.48 -10.73
C GLU A 136 -13.39 7.18 -9.38
N LYS A 137 -12.38 6.73 -8.62
CA LYS A 137 -12.02 7.28 -7.32
C LYS A 137 -10.50 7.51 -7.26
N PRO A 138 -10.02 8.62 -7.83
CA PRO A 138 -8.58 8.88 -8.02
C PRO A 138 -7.92 9.41 -6.74
N THR A 139 -8.02 8.66 -5.66
CA THR A 139 -7.44 8.99 -4.35
C THR A 139 -6.77 7.77 -3.73
N SER A 140 -5.62 7.99 -3.10
CA SER A 140 -4.91 7.01 -2.29
C SER A 140 -4.65 7.64 -0.92
N CYS A 141 -5.09 6.99 0.13
CA CYS A 141 -4.96 7.48 1.51
C CYS A 141 -4.44 6.35 2.40
N VAL A 142 -3.66 6.70 3.40
CA VAL A 142 -3.29 5.76 4.45
C VAL A 142 -4.52 5.42 5.28
N VAL A 143 -4.73 4.12 5.53
CA VAL A 143 -5.86 3.60 6.30
C VAL A 143 -5.42 2.84 7.54
N GLY A 144 -4.14 2.52 7.66
CA GLY A 144 -3.62 1.81 8.83
C GLY A 144 -2.10 1.77 8.92
N TYR A 145 -1.63 1.53 10.13
CA TYR A 145 -0.22 1.35 10.46
C TYR A 145 -0.04 0.13 11.34
N VAL A 146 0.98 -0.66 11.08
CA VAL A 146 1.39 -1.78 11.94
C VAL A 146 2.86 -1.63 12.29
N ASP A 147 3.18 -1.51 13.58
CA ASP A 147 4.57 -1.56 14.06
C ASP A 147 5.14 -2.95 13.82
N ALA A 148 6.07 -3.06 12.87
CA ALA A 148 6.65 -4.34 12.47
C ALA A 148 7.73 -4.85 13.43
N ARG A 149 8.24 -4.01 14.34
CA ARG A 149 9.18 -4.43 15.38
C ARG A 149 8.45 -4.93 16.62
N ALA A 150 7.36 -4.28 17.00
CA ALA A 150 6.56 -4.68 18.16
C ALA A 150 5.70 -5.93 17.88
N ASN A 151 5.36 -6.20 16.63
CA ASN A 151 4.45 -7.28 16.25
C ASN A 151 5.14 -8.35 15.40
N LYS A 152 5.32 -9.55 15.95
CA LYS A 152 5.91 -10.69 15.21
C LYS A 152 5.08 -11.09 13.98
N ASN A 153 3.77 -10.83 13.98
CA ASN A 153 2.83 -11.15 12.90
C ASN A 153 2.44 -9.90 12.09
N ALA A 154 3.31 -8.87 12.04
CA ALA A 154 2.98 -7.59 11.41
C ALA A 154 2.45 -7.72 9.99
N ASN A 155 3.01 -8.61 9.16
CA ASN A 155 2.54 -8.82 7.79
C ASN A 155 1.08 -9.33 7.75
N ASN A 156 0.70 -10.25 8.63
CA ASN A 156 -0.68 -10.74 8.69
C ASN A 156 -1.63 -9.66 9.20
N LEU A 157 -1.25 -8.93 10.26
CA LEU A 157 -2.04 -7.84 10.82
C LEU A 157 -2.28 -6.70 9.81
N SER A 158 -1.33 -6.43 8.94
CA SER A 158 -1.48 -5.39 7.91
C SER A 158 -2.41 -5.79 6.76
N GLN A 159 -2.81 -7.06 6.70
CA GLN A 159 -3.69 -7.62 5.67
C GLN A 159 -5.15 -7.73 6.12
N GLU A 160 -5.44 -7.55 7.41
CA GLU A 160 -6.78 -7.54 8.00
C GLU A 160 -7.46 -6.18 7.86
#